data_347cd16da0c98ea6ca3c563e3b2c5e5f
#
_entry.id   347cd16da0c98ea6ca3c563e3b2c5e5f
#
_cell.length_a   1.000
_cell.length_b   1.000
_cell.length_c   1.000
_cell.angle_alpha   90.00
_cell.angle_beta   90.00
_cell.angle_gamma   90.00
#
_symmetry.space_group_name_H-M   'P 1'
#
loop_
_entity.id
_entity.type
_entity.pdbx_description
1 polymer ?
#
loop_
_entity_poly.entity_id
_entity_poly.type
_entity_poly.pdbx_seq_one_letter_code
_entity_poly.pdbx_strand_id
1 'polypeptide(L)'
;MSLIVTGTIGIDTIETPNGTAERILGGSGTYFSAAASFFGPVRLVAAVGEDFPEAHRAVFKTFPAVDLTGLETRKGSKTFAWGGRYHKNMNSRDTTFTELGVLAEKPPAVPEAYRDSRIVFLANSHPAVQMGMLGQLPKRVLAVADTMDLWINVANDDLRALLKKVDGLVLNYDEAELFTGKANVVTAGKHLLELGPRFVVIKKGEHGAILVHRDGLAALPAYPTETVVDPTGAGDTFAGGMMGSIAANPSGGDPGSFEAIRRSLVHGTVVASFTIEAFSLDRLRTLTRAEIDARTAHYTAMVRV
;
A
#
# COMPACT_ATOMS: atom_id res chain seq x y z
N MET A 1 -10.76 7.15 12.87
CA MET A 1 -11.82 7.08 11.82
C MET A 1 -11.82 5.69 11.20
N SER A 2 -12.96 5.23 10.61
CA SER A 2 -13.01 3.92 9.95
C SER A 2 -12.14 3.92 8.70
N LEU A 3 -11.21 2.95 8.61
CA LEU A 3 -10.30 2.75 7.48
C LEU A 3 -10.74 1.54 6.68
N ILE A 4 -10.83 1.70 5.37
CA ILE A 4 -11.08 0.62 4.42
C ILE A 4 -9.96 0.58 3.39
N VAL A 5 -9.54 -0.64 3.04
CA VAL A 5 -8.63 -0.90 1.93
C VAL A 5 -9.27 -1.84 0.93
N THR A 6 -9.10 -1.55 -0.34
CA THR A 6 -9.36 -2.50 -1.43
C THR A 6 -8.04 -2.78 -2.13
N GLY A 7 -7.77 -4.04 -2.46
CA GLY A 7 -6.51 -4.42 -3.08
C GLY A 7 -6.44 -5.92 -3.35
N THR A 8 -5.27 -6.36 -3.74
CA THR A 8 -5.04 -7.76 -4.06
C THR A 8 -4.68 -8.57 -2.82
N ILE A 9 -5.10 -9.84 -2.80
CA ILE A 9 -4.50 -10.91 -1.99
C ILE A 9 -3.92 -11.89 -2.99
N GLY A 10 -2.65 -12.26 -2.81
CA GLY A 10 -1.93 -13.08 -3.77
C GLY A 10 -1.18 -14.25 -3.15
N ILE A 11 -0.79 -15.18 -4.02
CA ILE A 11 0.15 -16.26 -3.74
C ILE A 11 1.43 -15.93 -4.51
N ASP A 12 2.46 -15.46 -3.80
CA ASP A 12 3.66 -14.93 -4.43
C ASP A 12 4.82 -15.93 -4.38
N THR A 13 5.70 -15.86 -5.38
CA THR A 13 7.00 -16.55 -5.39
C THR A 13 8.09 -15.51 -5.57
N ILE A 14 8.95 -15.36 -4.57
CA ILE A 14 9.94 -14.31 -4.52
C ILE A 14 11.34 -14.88 -4.49
N GLU A 15 12.18 -14.44 -5.43
CA GLU A 15 13.60 -14.73 -5.46
C GLU A 15 14.38 -13.44 -5.14
N THR A 16 15.28 -13.50 -4.18
CA THR A 16 16.20 -12.40 -3.82
C THR A 16 17.62 -12.96 -3.74
N PRO A 17 18.67 -12.12 -3.75
CA PRO A 17 20.03 -12.55 -3.46
C PRO A 17 20.21 -13.27 -2.11
N ASN A 18 19.26 -13.05 -1.18
CA ASN A 18 19.29 -13.61 0.17
C ASN A 18 18.46 -14.90 0.33
N GLY A 19 17.76 -15.34 -0.71
CA GLY A 19 16.99 -16.59 -0.69
C GLY A 19 15.76 -16.56 -1.59
N THR A 20 15.03 -17.67 -1.58
CA THR A 20 13.78 -17.86 -2.34
C THR A 20 12.68 -18.29 -1.40
N ALA A 21 11.49 -17.71 -1.58
CA ALA A 21 10.28 -18.11 -0.90
C ALA A 21 9.18 -18.37 -1.91
N GLU A 22 8.65 -19.60 -1.89
CA GLU A 22 7.67 -20.07 -2.87
C GLU A 22 6.27 -20.12 -2.25
N ARG A 23 5.27 -19.71 -3.04
CA ARG A 23 3.84 -19.78 -2.68
C ARG A 23 3.51 -19.14 -1.33
N ILE A 24 4.16 -18.04 -1.00
CA ILE A 24 3.94 -17.25 0.21
C ILE A 24 2.73 -16.32 0.06
N LEU A 25 2.16 -15.89 1.19
CA LEU A 25 1.09 -14.91 1.21
C LEU A 25 1.62 -13.53 0.79
N GLY A 26 1.00 -12.94 -0.22
CA GLY A 26 1.32 -11.63 -0.78
C GLY A 26 0.10 -10.82 -1.15
N GLY A 27 0.34 -9.80 -1.96
CA GLY A 27 -0.69 -8.89 -2.46
C GLY A 27 -0.79 -7.58 -1.69
N SER A 28 -1.13 -6.51 -2.40
CA SER A 28 -1.15 -5.13 -1.88
C SER A 28 -2.11 -4.94 -0.68
N GLY A 29 -3.32 -5.52 -0.77
CA GLY A 29 -4.29 -5.49 0.33
C GLY A 29 -3.82 -6.25 1.57
N THR A 30 -3.04 -7.31 1.39
CA THR A 30 -2.45 -8.09 2.47
C THR A 30 -1.46 -7.28 3.29
N TYR A 31 -0.43 -6.77 2.65
CA TYR A 31 0.62 -5.98 3.32
C TYR A 31 0.07 -4.69 3.93
N PHE A 32 -0.77 -3.98 3.18
CA PHE A 32 -1.41 -2.77 3.69
C PHE A 32 -2.22 -3.03 4.95
N SER A 33 -3.12 -4.03 4.92
CA SER A 33 -4.02 -4.28 6.05
C SER A 33 -3.26 -4.77 7.29
N ALA A 34 -2.23 -5.62 7.13
CA ALA A 34 -1.36 -6.02 8.22
C ALA A 34 -0.69 -4.81 8.88
N ALA A 35 -0.09 -3.92 8.09
CA ALA A 35 0.58 -2.73 8.60
C ALA A 35 -0.38 -1.73 9.27
N ALA A 36 -1.50 -1.45 8.65
CA ALA A 36 -2.49 -0.52 9.17
C ALA A 36 -3.13 -1.01 10.48
N SER A 37 -3.23 -2.34 10.66
CA SER A 37 -3.83 -2.96 11.85
C SER A 37 -3.12 -2.67 13.16
N PHE A 38 -1.84 -2.28 13.12
CA PHE A 38 -1.11 -1.81 14.31
C PHE A 38 -1.63 -0.47 14.86
N PHE A 39 -2.38 0.27 14.07
CA PHE A 39 -2.91 1.59 14.42
C PHE A 39 -4.40 1.57 14.75
N GLY A 40 -5.13 0.54 14.35
CA GLY A 40 -6.56 0.40 14.61
C GLY A 40 -7.27 -0.53 13.64
N PRO A 41 -8.61 -0.63 13.72
CA PRO A 41 -9.40 -1.50 12.85
C PRO A 41 -9.27 -1.15 11.38
N VAL A 42 -9.13 -2.20 10.54
CA VAL A 42 -9.01 -2.11 9.08
C VAL A 42 -10.05 -3.01 8.43
N ARG A 43 -10.84 -2.48 7.52
CA ARG A 43 -11.82 -3.20 6.70
C ARG A 43 -11.18 -3.58 5.38
N LEU A 44 -10.96 -4.88 5.15
CA LEU A 44 -10.37 -5.37 3.90
C LEU A 44 -11.44 -5.84 2.92
N VAL A 45 -11.40 -5.32 1.69
CA VAL A 45 -12.24 -5.78 0.59
C VAL A 45 -11.35 -6.34 -0.51
N ALA A 46 -11.45 -7.64 -0.74
CA ALA A 46 -10.64 -8.37 -1.72
C ALA A 46 -11.36 -9.65 -2.18
N ALA A 47 -10.82 -10.32 -3.19
CA ALA A 47 -11.28 -11.64 -3.61
C ALA A 47 -10.10 -12.61 -3.69
N VAL A 48 -10.37 -13.87 -3.37
CA VAL A 48 -9.47 -15.02 -3.54
C VAL A 48 -10.20 -16.16 -4.24
N GLY A 49 -9.46 -17.06 -4.87
CA GLY A 49 -10.01 -18.28 -5.45
C GLY A 49 -10.27 -19.39 -4.41
N GLU A 50 -10.84 -20.50 -4.86
CA GLU A 50 -11.05 -21.68 -4.00
C GLU A 50 -9.74 -22.38 -3.62
N ASP A 51 -8.66 -22.11 -4.36
CA ASP A 51 -7.32 -22.63 -4.15
C ASP A 51 -6.52 -21.84 -3.09
N PHE A 52 -7.13 -20.80 -2.47
CA PHE A 52 -6.44 -20.00 -1.45
C PHE A 52 -6.14 -20.84 -0.20
N PRO A 53 -4.85 -21.03 0.15
CA PRO A 53 -4.48 -21.95 1.22
C PRO A 53 -5.05 -21.54 2.59
N GLU A 54 -5.56 -22.50 3.35
CA GLU A 54 -6.03 -22.25 4.73
C GLU A 54 -4.89 -21.74 5.63
N ALA A 55 -3.65 -22.18 5.38
CA ALA A 55 -2.49 -21.65 6.07
C ALA A 55 -2.32 -20.13 5.88
N HIS A 56 -2.57 -19.62 4.67
CA HIS A 56 -2.54 -18.17 4.39
C HIS A 56 -3.72 -17.45 5.06
N ARG A 57 -4.89 -18.07 5.07
CA ARG A 57 -6.06 -17.55 5.79
C ARG A 57 -5.79 -17.45 7.29
N ALA A 58 -5.07 -18.42 7.85
CA ALA A 58 -4.68 -18.42 9.25
C ALA A 58 -3.70 -17.29 9.61
N VAL A 59 -2.89 -16.80 8.66
CA VAL A 59 -2.00 -15.66 8.90
C VAL A 59 -2.80 -14.41 9.28
N PHE A 60 -3.96 -14.16 8.66
CA PHE A 60 -4.79 -13.00 9.01
C PHE A 60 -5.29 -13.04 10.46
N LYS A 61 -5.40 -14.24 11.08
CA LYS A 61 -5.78 -14.36 12.51
C LYS A 61 -4.74 -13.75 13.44
N THR A 62 -3.50 -13.59 12.99
CA THR A 62 -2.44 -12.91 13.76
C THR A 62 -2.59 -11.39 13.76
N PHE A 63 -3.47 -10.84 12.92
CA PHE A 63 -3.81 -9.42 12.82
C PHE A 63 -5.30 -9.21 13.20
N PRO A 64 -5.67 -9.31 14.47
CA PRO A 64 -7.08 -9.33 14.90
C PRO A 64 -7.86 -8.05 14.62
N ALA A 65 -7.17 -6.96 14.31
CA ALA A 65 -7.79 -5.70 13.91
C ALA A 65 -8.15 -5.64 12.41
N VAL A 66 -7.80 -6.66 11.62
CA VAL A 66 -8.21 -6.76 10.21
C VAL A 66 -9.56 -7.46 10.13
N ASP A 67 -10.59 -6.73 9.69
CA ASP A 67 -11.92 -7.28 9.44
C ASP A 67 -11.98 -7.84 8.01
N LEU A 68 -12.22 -9.16 7.91
CA LEU A 68 -12.26 -9.92 6.66
C LEU A 68 -13.69 -10.14 6.13
N THR A 69 -14.72 -9.49 6.68
CA THR A 69 -16.11 -9.63 6.18
C THR A 69 -16.22 -9.28 4.70
N GLY A 70 -15.32 -8.41 4.18
CA GLY A 70 -15.24 -8.05 2.77
C GLY A 70 -14.37 -8.97 1.91
N LEU A 71 -13.88 -10.10 2.44
CA LEU A 71 -13.07 -11.07 1.69
C LEU A 71 -13.96 -12.11 1.02
N GLU A 72 -14.10 -12.02 -0.31
CA GLU A 72 -14.84 -13.00 -1.11
C GLU A 72 -13.96 -14.23 -1.41
N THR A 73 -14.52 -15.45 -1.27
CA THR A 73 -13.93 -16.67 -1.82
C THR A 73 -14.77 -17.13 -3.03
N ARG A 74 -14.15 -17.23 -4.19
CA ARG A 74 -14.83 -17.55 -5.45
C ARG A 74 -14.60 -19.00 -5.86
N LYS A 75 -15.69 -19.76 -5.93
CA LYS A 75 -15.66 -21.16 -6.37
C LYS A 75 -15.32 -21.23 -7.86
N GLY A 76 -14.52 -22.22 -8.25
CA GLY A 76 -14.09 -22.43 -9.64
C GLY A 76 -13.03 -21.43 -10.13
N SER A 77 -12.65 -20.46 -9.30
CA SER A 77 -11.64 -19.47 -9.64
C SER A 77 -10.31 -19.78 -8.94
N LYS A 78 -9.22 -19.26 -9.51
CA LYS A 78 -7.90 -19.28 -8.87
C LYS A 78 -7.59 -17.94 -8.21
N THR A 79 -6.83 -18.00 -7.14
CA THR A 79 -6.26 -16.81 -6.50
C THR A 79 -5.23 -16.16 -7.42
N PHE A 80 -5.14 -14.84 -7.39
CA PHE A 80 -4.05 -14.11 -8.02
C PHE A 80 -2.70 -14.64 -7.56
N ALA A 81 -1.78 -14.85 -8.50
CA ALA A 81 -0.43 -15.26 -8.18
C ALA A 81 0.59 -14.43 -8.96
N TRP A 82 1.71 -14.11 -8.32
CA TRP A 82 2.76 -13.31 -8.90
C TRP A 82 4.14 -13.86 -8.53
N GLY A 83 5.07 -13.75 -9.46
CA GLY A 83 6.48 -14.09 -9.22
C GLY A 83 7.39 -12.92 -9.53
N GLY A 84 8.37 -12.68 -8.65
CA GLY A 84 9.35 -11.63 -8.79
C GLY A 84 10.76 -12.09 -8.45
N ARG A 85 11.74 -11.65 -9.24
CA ARG A 85 13.17 -11.87 -8.98
C ARG A 85 13.84 -10.52 -8.79
N TYR A 86 14.38 -10.27 -7.59
CA TYR A 86 15.11 -9.06 -7.26
C TYR A 86 16.58 -9.14 -7.69
N HIS A 87 17.07 -8.03 -8.21
CA HIS A 87 18.47 -7.87 -8.55
C HIS A 87 19.33 -7.63 -7.30
N LYS A 88 20.65 -7.68 -7.44
CA LYS A 88 21.60 -7.51 -6.32
C LYS A 88 21.44 -6.22 -5.52
N ASN A 89 20.93 -5.16 -6.17
CA ASN A 89 20.70 -3.87 -5.53
C ASN A 89 19.41 -3.81 -4.70
N MET A 90 18.57 -4.88 -4.74
CA MET A 90 17.27 -4.98 -4.05
C MET A 90 16.25 -3.88 -4.42
N ASN A 91 16.59 -2.98 -5.35
CA ASN A 91 15.74 -1.86 -5.78
C ASN A 91 14.99 -2.16 -7.08
N SER A 92 15.56 -3.00 -7.93
CA SER A 92 14.96 -3.41 -9.20
C SER A 92 14.62 -4.90 -9.20
N ARG A 93 13.54 -5.25 -9.92
CA ARG A 93 13.07 -6.62 -10.05
C ARG A 93 12.57 -6.92 -11.45
N ASP A 94 12.62 -8.18 -11.82
CA ASP A 94 11.92 -8.74 -12.97
C ASP A 94 10.67 -9.47 -12.51
N THR A 95 9.56 -9.33 -13.23
CA THR A 95 8.39 -10.17 -13.06
C THR A 95 8.63 -11.49 -13.79
N THR A 96 8.60 -12.61 -13.08
CA THR A 96 8.80 -13.94 -13.65
C THR A 96 7.51 -14.55 -14.18
N PHE A 97 6.38 -14.30 -13.51
CA PHE A 97 5.04 -14.66 -13.99
C PHE A 97 3.96 -13.77 -13.33
N THR A 98 2.78 -13.73 -13.96
CA THR A 98 1.57 -13.11 -13.41
C THR A 98 0.36 -13.94 -13.82
N GLU A 99 -0.35 -14.50 -12.84
CA GLU A 99 -1.61 -15.22 -13.03
C GLU A 99 -2.74 -14.39 -12.40
N LEU A 100 -3.56 -13.77 -13.24
CA LEU A 100 -4.57 -12.81 -12.75
C LEU A 100 -5.65 -13.47 -11.88
N GLY A 101 -6.06 -14.72 -12.20
CA GLY A 101 -7.09 -15.42 -11.45
C GLY A 101 -8.33 -14.56 -11.22
N VAL A 102 -8.76 -14.44 -9.97
CA VAL A 102 -9.93 -13.61 -9.57
C VAL A 102 -9.84 -12.14 -9.96
N LEU A 103 -8.64 -11.61 -10.25
CA LEU A 103 -8.47 -10.21 -10.67
C LEU A 103 -8.92 -9.97 -12.13
N ALA A 104 -9.03 -11.02 -12.94
CA ALA A 104 -9.60 -10.95 -14.29
C ALA A 104 -11.13 -10.95 -14.29
N GLU A 105 -11.76 -11.12 -13.13
CA GLU A 105 -13.18 -11.21 -12.94
C GLU A 105 -13.78 -9.87 -12.46
N LYS A 106 -15.10 -9.90 -12.16
CA LYS A 106 -15.76 -8.72 -11.59
C LYS A 106 -15.10 -8.27 -10.27
N PRO A 107 -15.09 -6.96 -9.98
CA PRO A 107 -14.62 -6.45 -8.69
C PRO A 107 -15.37 -7.09 -7.50
N PRO A 108 -14.71 -7.25 -6.33
CA PRO A 108 -15.41 -7.64 -5.11
C PRO A 108 -16.41 -6.54 -4.69
N ALA A 109 -17.50 -6.95 -4.02
CA ALA A 109 -18.49 -6.00 -3.53
C ALA A 109 -18.06 -5.39 -2.18
N VAL A 110 -18.30 -4.11 -1.99
CA VAL A 110 -18.16 -3.47 -0.68
C VAL A 110 -19.35 -3.88 0.19
N PRO A 111 -19.15 -4.59 1.33
CA PRO A 111 -20.23 -4.90 2.26
C PRO A 111 -20.98 -3.65 2.70
N GLU A 112 -22.30 -3.75 2.89
CA GLU A 112 -23.14 -2.63 3.33
C GLU A 112 -22.59 -1.99 4.62
N ALA A 113 -22.15 -2.80 5.57
CA ALA A 113 -21.56 -2.36 6.84
C ALA A 113 -20.23 -1.58 6.67
N TYR A 114 -19.61 -1.62 5.49
CA TYR A 114 -18.36 -0.90 5.21
C TYR A 114 -18.58 0.42 4.47
N ARG A 115 -19.77 0.68 3.95
CA ARG A 115 -20.06 1.89 3.14
C ARG A 115 -20.00 3.20 3.91
N ASP A 116 -19.93 3.14 5.24
CA ASP A 116 -19.72 4.27 6.12
C ASP A 116 -18.26 4.63 6.35
N SER A 117 -17.33 3.93 5.68
CA SER A 117 -15.90 4.15 5.84
C SER A 117 -15.49 5.57 5.45
N ARG A 118 -14.65 6.16 6.31
CA ARG A 118 -14.24 7.57 6.22
C ARG A 118 -12.91 7.75 5.52
N ILE A 119 -11.97 6.86 5.78
CA ILE A 119 -10.63 6.85 5.18
C ILE A 119 -10.56 5.68 4.22
N VAL A 120 -10.21 5.95 2.97
CA VAL A 120 -10.19 4.94 1.88
C VAL A 120 -8.80 4.85 1.29
N PHE A 121 -8.28 3.64 1.21
CA PHE A 121 -7.10 3.35 0.42
C PHE A 121 -7.43 2.38 -0.71
N LEU A 122 -7.18 2.81 -1.93
CA LEU A 122 -7.33 2.02 -3.14
C LEU A 122 -5.97 1.45 -3.50
N ALA A 123 -5.63 0.30 -2.89
CA ALA A 123 -4.36 -0.35 -3.15
C ALA A 123 -4.28 -0.86 -4.60
N ASN A 124 -3.08 -1.18 -5.05
CA ASN A 124 -2.79 -1.53 -6.42
C ASN A 124 -3.81 -2.53 -7.01
N SER A 125 -4.55 -2.06 -8.00
CA SER A 125 -5.47 -2.82 -8.85
C SER A 125 -5.82 -1.99 -10.09
N HIS A 126 -6.58 -2.58 -11.05
CA HIS A 126 -6.99 -1.84 -12.25
C HIS A 126 -7.75 -0.56 -11.86
N PRO A 127 -7.41 0.63 -12.43
CA PRO A 127 -8.00 1.91 -12.05
C PRO A 127 -9.53 1.98 -12.18
N ALA A 128 -10.12 1.28 -13.17
CA ALA A 128 -11.58 1.20 -13.29
C ALA A 128 -12.22 0.44 -12.10
N VAL A 129 -11.54 -0.58 -11.57
CA VAL A 129 -11.94 -1.30 -10.35
C VAL A 129 -11.88 -0.36 -9.15
N GLN A 130 -10.77 0.37 -9.00
CA GLN A 130 -10.60 1.38 -7.94
C GLN A 130 -11.69 2.44 -7.99
N MET A 131 -12.05 2.96 -9.17
CA MET A 131 -13.17 3.90 -9.33
C MET A 131 -14.51 3.28 -8.94
N GLY A 132 -14.78 2.04 -9.35
CA GLY A 132 -16.01 1.33 -8.99
C GLY A 132 -16.16 1.12 -7.48
N MET A 133 -15.04 0.80 -6.81
CA MET A 133 -14.97 0.67 -5.34
C MET A 133 -15.21 2.03 -4.66
N LEU A 134 -14.52 3.07 -5.13
CA LEU A 134 -14.64 4.42 -4.59
C LEU A 134 -16.08 4.95 -4.67
N GLY A 135 -16.81 4.62 -5.75
CA GLY A 135 -18.21 4.99 -5.95
C GLY A 135 -19.16 4.41 -4.90
N GLN A 136 -18.78 3.30 -4.23
CA GLN A 136 -19.59 2.67 -3.17
C GLN A 136 -19.33 3.26 -1.78
N LEU A 137 -18.43 4.25 -1.64
CA LEU A 137 -17.99 4.83 -0.38
C LEU A 137 -18.34 6.33 -0.28
N PRO A 138 -19.64 6.68 -0.19
CA PRO A 138 -20.09 8.07 -0.27
C PRO A 138 -19.72 8.93 0.95
N LYS A 139 -19.42 8.31 2.10
CA LYS A 139 -19.12 9.02 3.37
C LYS A 139 -17.63 9.29 3.59
N ARG A 140 -16.78 8.97 2.62
CA ARG A 140 -15.34 9.19 2.72
C ARG A 140 -14.98 10.68 2.89
N VAL A 141 -13.94 10.93 3.64
CA VAL A 141 -13.34 12.27 3.85
C VAL A 141 -11.91 12.34 3.32
N LEU A 142 -11.29 11.17 3.08
CA LEU A 142 -9.99 11.06 2.44
C LEU A 142 -9.98 9.78 1.60
N ALA A 143 -9.59 9.91 0.35
CA ALA A 143 -9.34 8.80 -0.56
C ALA A 143 -7.94 8.91 -1.15
N VAL A 144 -7.14 7.85 -1.00
CA VAL A 144 -5.78 7.76 -1.53
C VAL A 144 -5.68 6.53 -2.41
N ALA A 145 -5.06 6.65 -3.56
CA ALA A 145 -4.81 5.54 -4.47
C ALA A 145 -3.33 5.19 -4.55
N ASP A 146 -3.06 3.95 -4.87
CA ASP A 146 -1.77 3.43 -5.33
C ASP A 146 -1.92 2.95 -6.78
N THR A 147 -0.80 2.77 -7.49
CA THR A 147 -0.76 2.28 -8.86
C THR A 147 0.49 1.41 -9.07
N MET A 148 0.68 0.91 -10.28
CA MET A 148 1.92 0.25 -10.71
C MET A 148 2.16 0.48 -12.21
N ASP A 149 3.36 0.14 -12.66
CA ASP A 149 3.82 0.26 -14.05
C ASP A 149 2.86 -0.37 -15.07
N LEU A 150 2.27 -1.54 -14.75
CA LEU A 150 1.30 -2.19 -15.62
C LEU A 150 0.14 -1.24 -15.96
N TRP A 151 -0.50 -0.65 -14.95
CA TRP A 151 -1.68 0.21 -15.19
C TRP A 151 -1.32 1.55 -15.82
N ILE A 152 -0.13 2.07 -15.54
CA ILE A 152 0.40 3.26 -16.21
C ILE A 152 0.52 3.00 -17.71
N ASN A 153 0.95 1.79 -18.11
CA ASN A 153 1.15 1.42 -19.52
C ASN A 153 -0.15 1.05 -20.23
N VAL A 154 -1.05 0.26 -19.58
CA VAL A 154 -2.20 -0.36 -20.27
C VAL A 154 -3.56 0.29 -19.96
N ALA A 155 -3.65 1.11 -18.91
CA ALA A 155 -4.90 1.73 -18.42
C ALA A 155 -4.71 3.21 -18.05
N ASN A 156 -3.87 3.94 -18.80
CA ASN A 156 -3.50 5.32 -18.49
C ASN A 156 -4.69 6.27 -18.41
N ASP A 157 -5.66 6.16 -19.32
CA ASP A 157 -6.85 7.02 -19.33
C ASP A 157 -7.72 6.80 -18.10
N ASP A 158 -7.92 5.53 -17.70
CA ASP A 158 -8.65 5.19 -16.48
C ASP A 158 -7.92 5.69 -15.23
N LEU A 159 -6.58 5.60 -15.22
CA LEU A 159 -5.76 6.12 -14.12
C LEU A 159 -5.90 7.65 -14.02
N ARG A 160 -5.85 8.37 -15.13
CA ARG A 160 -6.09 9.83 -15.16
C ARG A 160 -7.51 10.20 -14.71
N ALA A 161 -8.51 9.37 -15.05
CA ALA A 161 -9.87 9.55 -14.57
C ALA A 161 -10.00 9.32 -13.06
N LEU A 162 -9.31 8.32 -12.51
CA LEU A 162 -9.23 8.05 -11.07
C LEU A 162 -8.59 9.21 -10.31
N LEU A 163 -7.48 9.77 -10.83
CA LEU A 163 -6.75 10.86 -10.15
C LEU A 163 -7.63 12.10 -9.93
N LYS A 164 -8.63 12.33 -10.77
CA LYS A 164 -9.62 13.42 -10.59
C LYS A 164 -10.62 13.15 -9.44
N LYS A 165 -10.62 11.95 -8.87
CA LYS A 165 -11.60 11.50 -7.86
C LYS A 165 -11.00 11.20 -6.49
N VAL A 166 -9.65 11.16 -6.38
CA VAL A 166 -8.93 10.89 -5.14
C VAL A 166 -8.22 12.13 -4.62
N ASP A 167 -7.99 12.17 -3.32
CA ASP A 167 -7.29 13.26 -2.63
C ASP A 167 -5.77 13.11 -2.72
N GLY A 168 -5.29 11.86 -2.80
CA GLY A 168 -3.86 11.56 -2.82
C GLY A 168 -3.49 10.40 -3.71
N LEU A 169 -2.22 10.40 -4.14
CA LEU A 169 -1.59 9.31 -4.86
C LEU A 169 -0.31 8.91 -4.15
N VAL A 170 -0.10 7.60 -3.98
CA VAL A 170 1.15 7.03 -3.47
C VAL A 170 1.72 6.14 -4.57
N LEU A 171 2.96 6.35 -4.97
CA LEU A 171 3.62 5.57 -6.01
C LEU A 171 5.14 5.57 -5.77
N ASN A 172 5.88 4.71 -6.48
CA ASN A 172 7.33 4.74 -6.42
C ASN A 172 7.95 5.72 -7.44
N TYR A 173 9.26 5.89 -7.37
CA TYR A 173 10.02 6.81 -8.24
C TYR A 173 9.89 6.43 -9.71
N ASP A 174 10.08 5.15 -10.05
CA ASP A 174 10.07 4.69 -11.45
C ASP A 174 8.67 4.83 -12.06
N GLU A 175 7.62 4.56 -11.28
CA GLU A 175 6.23 4.79 -11.66
C GLU A 175 5.94 6.28 -11.90
N ALA A 176 6.47 7.16 -11.03
CA ALA A 176 6.29 8.60 -11.20
C ALA A 176 6.99 9.11 -12.47
N GLU A 177 8.21 8.65 -12.75
CA GLU A 177 8.94 8.96 -13.97
C GLU A 177 8.23 8.40 -15.21
N LEU A 178 7.82 7.13 -15.17
CA LEU A 178 7.08 6.47 -16.25
C LEU A 178 5.78 7.21 -16.60
N PHE A 179 5.02 7.61 -15.57
CA PHE A 179 3.72 8.26 -15.79
C PHE A 179 3.84 9.69 -16.29
N THR A 180 4.87 10.43 -15.88
CA THR A 180 5.01 11.86 -16.16
C THR A 180 6.05 12.18 -17.22
N GLY A 181 6.97 11.27 -17.52
CA GLY A 181 8.17 11.52 -18.33
C GLY A 181 9.16 12.48 -17.65
N LYS A 182 9.08 12.65 -16.32
CA LYS A 182 9.91 13.60 -15.56
C LYS A 182 10.82 12.86 -14.59
N ALA A 183 12.12 12.87 -14.84
CA ALA A 183 13.12 12.24 -13.97
C ALA A 183 13.30 12.97 -12.63
N ASN A 184 13.01 14.26 -12.55
CA ASN A 184 13.06 14.98 -11.26
C ASN A 184 11.78 14.73 -10.45
N VAL A 185 11.92 14.15 -9.25
CA VAL A 185 10.83 13.75 -8.36
C VAL A 185 9.88 14.91 -8.02
N VAL A 186 10.41 16.10 -7.75
CA VAL A 186 9.58 17.26 -7.41
C VAL A 186 8.78 17.73 -8.61
N THR A 187 9.40 17.74 -9.79
CA THR A 187 8.72 18.10 -11.06
C THR A 187 7.65 17.05 -11.40
N ALA A 188 7.96 15.75 -11.24
CA ALA A 188 7.00 14.67 -11.42
C ALA A 188 5.80 14.82 -10.47
N GLY A 189 6.05 15.02 -9.17
CA GLY A 189 5.01 15.23 -8.17
C GLY A 189 4.13 16.44 -8.46
N LYS A 190 4.71 17.57 -8.88
CA LYS A 190 3.94 18.76 -9.27
C LYS A 190 3.06 18.50 -10.48
N HIS A 191 3.58 17.80 -11.49
CA HIS A 191 2.78 17.42 -12.66
C HIS A 191 1.61 16.49 -12.28
N LEU A 192 1.83 15.55 -11.34
CA LEU A 192 0.77 14.67 -10.85
C LEU A 192 -0.31 15.43 -10.07
N LEU A 193 0.03 16.50 -9.33
CA LEU A 193 -0.96 17.37 -8.67
C LEU A 193 -1.89 18.07 -9.67
N GLU A 194 -1.40 18.41 -10.87
CA GLU A 194 -2.20 19.04 -11.93
C GLU A 194 -3.28 18.08 -12.46
N LEU A 195 -3.10 16.77 -12.31
CA LEU A 195 -4.06 15.75 -12.73
C LEU A 195 -5.25 15.57 -11.78
N GLY A 196 -5.20 16.17 -10.57
CA GLY A 196 -6.34 16.16 -9.65
C GLY A 196 -5.99 16.09 -8.16
N PRO A 197 -5.09 15.23 -7.71
CA PRO A 197 -4.81 15.01 -6.29
C PRO A 197 -4.38 16.29 -5.56
N ARG A 198 -4.60 16.32 -4.25
CA ARG A 198 -4.10 17.39 -3.36
C ARG A 198 -2.66 17.15 -2.96
N PHE A 199 -2.27 15.87 -2.93
CA PHE A 199 -0.91 15.47 -2.57
C PHE A 199 -0.50 14.20 -3.33
N VAL A 200 0.83 14.06 -3.47
CA VAL A 200 1.48 12.88 -4.03
C VAL A 200 2.62 12.48 -3.11
N VAL A 201 2.70 11.21 -2.75
CA VAL A 201 3.83 10.64 -2.02
C VAL A 201 4.62 9.76 -2.97
N ILE A 202 5.88 10.13 -3.22
CA ILE A 202 6.78 9.39 -4.11
C ILE A 202 7.81 8.64 -3.26
N LYS A 203 7.68 7.32 -3.23
CA LYS A 203 8.58 6.39 -2.52
C LYS A 203 9.86 6.20 -3.34
N LYS A 204 11.02 6.22 -2.69
CA LYS A 204 12.34 6.13 -3.33
C LYS A 204 13.19 4.99 -2.75
N GLY A 205 12.59 3.92 -2.27
CA GLY A 205 13.28 2.79 -1.66
C GLY A 205 14.18 3.23 -0.51
N GLU A 206 15.46 2.87 -0.57
CA GLU A 206 16.48 3.22 0.44
C GLU A 206 16.72 4.73 0.61
N HIS A 207 16.25 5.55 -0.33
CA HIS A 207 16.36 7.00 -0.26
C HIS A 207 15.14 7.69 0.38
N GLY A 208 14.18 6.91 0.92
CA GLY A 208 13.03 7.43 1.64
C GLY A 208 11.85 7.83 0.76
N ALA A 209 11.19 8.94 1.10
CA ALA A 209 9.99 9.40 0.41
C ALA A 209 9.92 10.93 0.34
N ILE A 210 9.29 11.41 -0.73
CA ILE A 210 9.00 12.84 -0.92
C ILE A 210 7.48 13.02 -0.99
N LEU A 211 6.97 13.93 -0.17
CA LEU A 211 5.61 14.43 -0.23
C LEU A 211 5.61 15.72 -1.05
N VAL A 212 4.84 15.73 -2.12
CA VAL A 212 4.49 16.96 -2.86
C VAL A 212 3.02 17.22 -2.60
N HIS A 213 2.72 18.32 -1.93
CA HIS A 213 1.38 18.74 -1.55
C HIS A 213 1.11 20.13 -2.13
N ARG A 214 -0.17 20.49 -2.31
CA ARG A 214 -0.52 21.85 -2.77
C ARG A 214 -0.01 22.94 -1.83
N ASP A 215 0.07 22.65 -0.54
CA ASP A 215 0.48 23.59 0.52
C ASP A 215 1.93 23.46 0.93
N GLY A 216 2.73 22.54 0.35
CA GLY A 216 4.12 22.39 0.74
C GLY A 216 4.84 21.18 0.16
N LEU A 217 6.09 21.05 0.57
CA LEU A 217 6.98 19.95 0.23
C LEU A 217 7.63 19.40 1.49
N ALA A 218 7.70 18.06 1.61
CA ALA A 218 8.48 17.42 2.66
C ALA A 218 9.28 16.23 2.10
N ALA A 219 10.45 15.99 2.67
CA ALA A 219 11.28 14.85 2.35
C ALA A 219 11.68 14.14 3.64
N LEU A 220 11.52 12.82 3.66
CA LEU A 220 11.92 11.98 4.77
C LEU A 220 12.89 10.91 4.25
N PRO A 221 14.04 10.68 4.92
CA PRO A 221 14.92 9.56 4.58
C PRO A 221 14.24 8.22 4.90
N ALA A 222 14.75 7.12 4.33
CA ALA A 222 14.38 5.80 4.80
C ALA A 222 14.94 5.55 6.21
N TYR A 223 14.34 4.61 6.96
CA TYR A 223 14.98 4.10 8.17
C TYR A 223 16.21 3.28 7.75
N PRO A 224 17.42 3.57 8.27
CA PRO A 224 18.64 2.86 7.90
C PRO A 224 18.55 1.40 8.37
N THR A 225 18.69 0.47 7.43
CA THR A 225 18.63 -0.97 7.68
C THR A 225 19.88 -1.61 7.09
N GLU A 226 20.59 -2.40 7.89
CA GLU A 226 21.82 -3.07 7.44
C GLU A 226 21.54 -4.27 6.53
N THR A 227 20.40 -4.95 6.76
CA THR A 227 20.05 -6.16 6.01
C THR A 227 18.62 -6.05 5.45
N VAL A 228 18.50 -6.24 4.14
CA VAL A 228 17.22 -6.37 3.43
C VAL A 228 17.09 -7.81 2.95
N VAL A 229 16.09 -8.52 3.46
CA VAL A 229 15.79 -9.91 3.07
C VAL A 229 14.88 -9.94 1.85
N ASP A 230 13.75 -9.20 1.92
CA ASP A 230 12.75 -9.12 0.85
C ASP A 230 12.07 -7.75 0.85
N PRO A 231 12.23 -6.92 -0.20
CA PRO A 231 11.59 -5.62 -0.29
C PRO A 231 10.13 -5.68 -0.79
N THR A 232 9.60 -6.88 -1.10
CA THR A 232 8.22 -7.05 -1.58
C THR A 232 7.22 -6.58 -0.52
N GLY A 233 6.24 -5.81 -0.95
CA GLY A 233 5.20 -5.28 -0.06
C GLY A 233 5.65 -4.12 0.84
N ALA A 234 6.92 -3.69 0.79
CA ALA A 234 7.39 -2.54 1.58
C ALA A 234 6.61 -1.26 1.23
N GLY A 235 6.29 -1.06 -0.05
CA GLY A 235 5.47 0.06 -0.51
C GLY A 235 4.04 0.03 0.04
N ASP A 236 3.42 -1.15 0.03
CA ASP A 236 2.06 -1.35 0.55
C ASP A 236 2.04 -1.20 2.08
N THR A 237 3.07 -1.72 2.75
CA THR A 237 3.27 -1.56 4.19
C THR A 237 3.49 -0.10 4.57
N PHE A 238 4.27 0.63 3.78
CA PHE A 238 4.43 2.07 3.95
C PHE A 238 3.07 2.78 3.89
N ALA A 239 2.27 2.49 2.86
CA ALA A 239 0.94 3.06 2.73
C ALA A 239 0.01 2.64 3.89
N GLY A 240 0.10 1.38 4.35
CA GLY A 240 -0.65 0.88 5.50
C GLY A 240 -0.31 1.60 6.80
N GLY A 241 0.98 1.79 7.10
CA GLY A 241 1.45 2.55 8.27
C GLY A 241 1.04 4.03 8.21
N MET A 242 1.17 4.64 7.04
CA MET A 242 0.73 6.01 6.79
C MET A 242 -0.77 6.18 7.02
N MET A 243 -1.61 5.43 6.33
CA MET A 243 -3.07 5.55 6.38
C MET A 243 -3.65 5.08 7.71
N GLY A 244 -3.06 4.04 8.32
CA GLY A 244 -3.43 3.57 9.65
C GLY A 244 -3.22 4.65 10.70
N SER A 245 -2.08 5.34 10.68
CA SER A 245 -1.78 6.44 11.61
C SER A 245 -2.71 7.64 11.41
N ILE A 246 -3.08 7.97 10.18
CA ILE A 246 -4.09 9.00 9.87
C ILE A 246 -5.45 8.62 10.45
N ALA A 247 -5.88 7.37 10.27
CA ALA A 247 -7.16 6.89 10.77
C ALA A 247 -7.23 6.87 12.31
N ALA A 248 -6.12 6.52 12.97
CA ALA A 248 -6.00 6.42 14.43
C ALA A 248 -5.96 7.79 15.12
N ASN A 249 -5.50 8.84 14.44
CA ASN A 249 -5.33 10.17 15.02
C ASN A 249 -6.28 11.20 14.40
N PRO A 250 -7.57 11.16 14.74
CA PRO A 250 -8.53 12.15 14.29
C PRO A 250 -8.34 13.45 15.09
N SER A 251 -7.29 14.22 14.81
CA SER A 251 -7.01 15.50 15.48
C SER A 251 -8.06 16.60 15.22
N GLY A 252 -9.24 16.22 14.71
CA GLY A 252 -10.33 17.14 14.41
C GLY A 252 -10.13 18.02 13.17
N GLY A 253 -8.96 17.91 12.53
CA GLY A 253 -8.60 18.62 11.31
C GLY A 253 -8.82 17.80 10.04
N ASP A 254 -8.45 18.37 8.90
CA ASP A 254 -8.47 17.72 7.59
C ASP A 254 -7.39 16.62 7.54
N PRO A 255 -7.77 15.34 7.40
CA PRO A 255 -6.82 14.23 7.33
C PRO A 255 -5.93 14.26 6.07
N GLY A 256 -6.33 15.02 5.04
CA GLY A 256 -5.55 15.26 3.84
C GLY A 256 -4.68 16.53 3.89
N SER A 257 -4.59 17.23 5.02
CA SER A 257 -3.75 18.40 5.15
C SER A 257 -2.25 18.05 5.07
N PHE A 258 -1.44 19.01 4.61
CA PHE A 258 0.02 18.83 4.50
C PHE A 258 0.64 18.27 5.80
N GLU A 259 0.26 18.82 6.95
CA GLU A 259 0.82 18.42 8.23
C GLU A 259 0.36 17.02 8.66
N ALA A 260 -0.91 16.65 8.40
CA ALA A 260 -1.41 15.30 8.69
C ALA A 260 -0.66 14.25 7.86
N ILE A 261 -0.51 14.49 6.55
CA ILE A 261 0.22 13.59 5.65
C ILE A 261 1.69 13.54 6.04
N ARG A 262 2.35 14.68 6.24
CA ARG A 262 3.77 14.74 6.61
C ARG A 262 4.09 13.93 7.87
N ARG A 263 3.27 14.04 8.92
CA ARG A 263 3.43 13.25 10.15
C ARG A 263 3.22 11.76 9.92
N SER A 264 2.27 11.40 9.09
CA SER A 264 1.94 10.00 8.82
C SER A 264 3.06 9.26 8.06
N LEU A 265 3.88 9.97 7.27
CA LEU A 265 5.02 9.36 6.56
C LEU A 265 6.04 8.72 7.52
N VAL A 266 6.18 9.25 8.73
CA VAL A 266 7.06 8.66 9.76
C VAL A 266 6.63 7.23 10.07
N HIS A 267 5.34 7.00 10.31
CA HIS A 267 4.81 5.67 10.60
C HIS A 267 4.87 4.74 9.36
N GLY A 268 4.63 5.29 8.17
CA GLY A 268 4.83 4.55 6.92
C GLY A 268 6.26 4.05 6.77
N THR A 269 7.24 4.94 6.95
CA THR A 269 8.67 4.62 6.88
C THR A 269 9.08 3.56 7.92
N VAL A 270 8.64 3.74 9.17
CA VAL A 270 8.99 2.85 10.27
C VAL A 270 8.42 1.45 10.05
N VAL A 271 7.12 1.31 9.71
CA VAL A 271 6.53 -0.03 9.54
C VAL A 271 7.11 -0.73 8.30
N ALA A 272 7.33 0.00 7.20
CA ALA A 272 7.99 -0.54 6.02
C ALA A 272 9.40 -1.08 6.30
N SER A 273 10.14 -0.46 7.22
CA SER A 273 11.49 -0.91 7.60
C SER A 273 11.50 -2.27 8.32
N PHE A 274 10.39 -2.66 8.94
CA PHE A 274 10.25 -4.02 9.50
C PHE A 274 9.90 -5.04 8.43
N THR A 275 9.06 -4.68 7.45
CA THR A 275 8.65 -5.62 6.39
C THR A 275 9.83 -6.21 5.65
N ILE A 276 10.84 -5.40 5.33
CA ILE A 276 12.00 -5.83 4.55
C ILE A 276 12.97 -6.77 5.30
N GLU A 277 12.74 -7.02 6.60
CA GLU A 277 13.58 -7.90 7.44
C GLU A 277 13.28 -9.40 7.25
N ALA A 278 12.17 -9.76 6.57
CA ALA A 278 11.78 -11.15 6.32
C ALA A 278 10.92 -11.27 5.05
N PHE A 279 10.70 -12.49 4.57
CA PHE A 279 9.76 -12.75 3.48
C PHE A 279 8.31 -12.61 3.95
N SER A 280 7.44 -12.17 3.03
CA SER A 280 6.00 -12.07 3.28
C SER A 280 5.69 -11.23 4.55
N LEU A 281 4.75 -11.70 5.36
CA LEU A 281 4.35 -11.06 6.62
C LEU A 281 5.10 -11.61 7.85
N ASP A 282 6.13 -12.44 7.69
CA ASP A 282 6.72 -13.16 8.82
C ASP A 282 7.27 -12.23 9.90
N ARG A 283 7.90 -11.13 9.52
CA ARG A 283 8.33 -10.14 10.52
C ARG A 283 7.15 -9.38 11.13
N LEU A 284 6.15 -9.01 10.33
CA LEU A 284 4.98 -8.28 10.82
C LEU A 284 4.13 -9.12 11.79
N ARG A 285 4.07 -10.44 11.62
CA ARG A 285 3.32 -11.35 12.52
C ARG A 285 3.86 -11.38 13.94
N THR A 286 5.12 -11.09 14.12
CA THR A 286 5.80 -11.07 15.44
C THR A 286 6.02 -9.65 15.96
N LEU A 287 5.73 -8.63 15.12
CA LEU A 287 5.94 -7.24 15.45
C LEU A 287 4.92 -6.76 16.49
N THR A 288 5.41 -6.03 17.48
CA THR A 288 4.58 -5.43 18.52
C THR A 288 4.44 -3.91 18.32
N ARG A 289 3.38 -3.35 18.87
CA ARG A 289 3.21 -1.89 18.90
C ARG A 289 4.37 -1.19 19.64
N ALA A 290 4.89 -1.79 20.70
CA ALA A 290 6.02 -1.25 21.45
C ALA A 290 7.30 -1.13 20.60
N GLU A 291 7.58 -2.12 19.73
CA GLU A 291 8.72 -2.06 18.80
C GLU A 291 8.52 -0.94 17.75
N ILE A 292 7.30 -0.77 17.24
CA ILE A 292 6.97 0.33 16.32
C ILE A 292 7.19 1.66 17.01
N ASP A 293 6.70 1.84 18.22
CA ASP A 293 6.83 3.10 18.98
C ASP A 293 8.30 3.40 19.29
N ALA A 294 9.09 2.39 19.68
CA ALA A 294 10.53 2.52 19.93
C ALA A 294 11.30 2.92 18.67
N ARG A 295 11.03 2.23 17.53
CA ARG A 295 11.68 2.58 16.24
C ARG A 295 11.21 3.94 15.74
N THR A 296 9.97 4.34 15.99
CA THR A 296 9.44 5.68 15.66
C THR A 296 10.17 6.76 16.46
N ALA A 297 10.38 6.55 17.76
CA ALA A 297 11.13 7.49 18.60
C ALA A 297 12.59 7.63 18.12
N HIS A 298 13.27 6.50 17.83
CA HIS A 298 14.61 6.48 17.28
C HIS A 298 14.69 7.21 15.93
N TYR A 299 13.80 6.88 14.99
CA TYR A 299 13.74 7.52 13.68
C TYR A 299 13.51 9.04 13.80
N THR A 300 12.57 9.44 14.65
CA THR A 300 12.28 10.87 14.88
C THR A 300 13.49 11.62 15.44
N ALA A 301 14.25 10.99 16.34
CA ALA A 301 15.47 11.57 16.87
C ALA A 301 16.56 11.74 15.80
N MET A 302 16.68 10.75 14.88
CA MET A 302 17.65 10.80 13.78
C MET A 302 17.38 11.91 12.75
N VAL A 303 16.09 12.19 12.47
CA VAL A 303 15.72 13.19 11.44
C VAL A 303 15.50 14.58 12.02
N ARG A 304 15.62 14.74 13.33
CA ARG A 304 15.48 16.02 14.02
C ARG A 304 16.80 16.79 13.96
N VAL A 305 16.75 18.02 13.47
CA VAL A 305 17.87 18.97 13.44
C VAL A 305 17.67 20.05 14.50
#